data_d0b1d958bd9ad0dcd09b9c81968b9903
#
_entry.id   d0b1d958bd9ad0dcd09b9c81968b9903
#
_cell.length_a   1.000
_cell.length_b   1.000
_cell.length_c   1.000
_cell.angle_alpha   90.00
_cell.angle_beta   90.00
_cell.angle_gamma   90.00
#
_symmetry.space_group_name_H-M   'P 1'
#
loop_
_entity.id
_entity.type
_entity.pdbx_description
1 polymer ?
#
loop_
_entity_poly.entity_id
_entity_poly.type
_entity_poly.pdbx_seq_one_letter_code
_entity_poly.pdbx_strand_id
1 'polypeptide(L)'
;MVKNKKFQVVTALIVVALLLSGGLFALREARKPAPIPDYLASERLSEAIVVIPEGATGDQIAKLLFDKKVVKSVRAFFAAATVNENSKKIQPGTYRIERHIPGKEAVLQLLEKDRRLMVLLIREGERGYELADELEKLNYSKEAIKEFFREKVLITNFGEHELEGFLYPATYNLTPGESISSVRKRLIDKFAEIVAELNFVTEIKEKNLTPYEGLIIASIVQGEGYRSEEHTSELQSRFGISYAVFCLKK
;
A
#
# COMPACT_ATOMS: atom_id res chain seq x y z
N MET A 1 -19.33 -72.11 42.36
CA MET A 1 -20.16 -70.95 42.10
C MET A 1 -19.43 -69.57 42.27
N VAL A 2 -18.30 -69.49 42.94
CA VAL A 2 -17.53 -68.25 43.24
C VAL A 2 -16.67 -67.74 42.05
N LYS A 3 -16.22 -68.61 41.13
CA LYS A 3 -15.31 -68.28 40.02
C LYS A 3 -15.98 -67.38 38.95
N ASN A 4 -17.29 -67.55 38.76
CA ASN A 4 -18.03 -66.73 37.71
C ASN A 4 -18.28 -65.34 38.15
N LYS A 5 -18.45 -64.97 39.42
CA LYS A 5 -18.64 -63.61 39.89
C LYS A 5 -17.39 -62.72 39.71
N LYS A 6 -16.19 -63.29 40.00
CA LYS A 6 -14.93 -62.54 39.79
C LYS A 6 -14.67 -62.22 38.34
N PHE A 7 -14.99 -63.17 37.44
CA PHE A 7 -14.84 -62.92 36.00
C PHE A 7 -15.82 -61.80 35.48
N GLN A 8 -17.08 -61.83 35.96
CA GLN A 8 -18.06 -60.78 35.62
C GLN A 8 -17.67 -59.40 36.16
N VAL A 9 -17.08 -59.28 37.32
CA VAL A 9 -16.59 -58.01 37.88
C VAL A 9 -15.41 -57.47 37.08
N VAL A 10 -14.47 -58.35 36.69
CA VAL A 10 -13.31 -57.94 35.86
C VAL A 10 -13.75 -57.46 34.48
N THR A 11 -14.66 -58.14 33.80
CA THR A 11 -15.21 -57.73 32.52
C THR A 11 -15.99 -56.39 32.61
N ALA A 12 -16.77 -56.20 33.68
CA ALA A 12 -17.47 -54.94 33.92
C ALA A 12 -16.49 -53.76 34.12
N LEU A 13 -15.43 -53.99 34.89
CA LEU A 13 -14.37 -52.97 35.09
C LEU A 13 -13.65 -52.61 33.79
N ILE A 14 -13.34 -53.59 32.93
CA ILE A 14 -12.74 -53.35 31.61
C ILE A 14 -13.66 -52.52 30.72
N VAL A 15 -14.97 -52.90 30.70
CA VAL A 15 -15.96 -52.12 29.91
C VAL A 15 -16.09 -50.67 30.39
N VAL A 16 -16.15 -50.49 31.72
CA VAL A 16 -16.18 -49.12 32.31
C VAL A 16 -14.91 -48.35 31.98
N ALA A 17 -13.74 -48.98 32.07
CA ALA A 17 -12.47 -48.32 31.70
C ALA A 17 -12.41 -47.94 30.22
N LEU A 18 -12.94 -48.77 29.30
CA LEU A 18 -13.04 -48.47 27.89
C LEU A 18 -14.03 -47.33 27.61
N LEU A 19 -15.17 -47.30 28.29
CA LEU A 19 -16.13 -46.23 28.17
C LEU A 19 -15.59 -44.89 28.70
N LEU A 20 -14.89 -44.93 29.83
CA LEU A 20 -14.23 -43.73 30.37
C LEU A 20 -13.11 -43.24 29.46
N SER A 21 -12.27 -44.13 28.93
CA SER A 21 -11.21 -43.73 27.99
C SER A 21 -11.75 -43.22 26.67
N GLY A 22 -12.81 -43.83 26.13
CA GLY A 22 -13.53 -43.35 24.94
C GLY A 22 -14.19 -42.01 25.18
N GLY A 23 -14.83 -41.81 26.34
CA GLY A 23 -15.40 -40.54 26.74
C GLY A 23 -14.39 -39.39 26.91
N LEU A 24 -13.25 -39.69 27.54
CA LEU A 24 -12.13 -38.75 27.66
C LEU A 24 -11.51 -38.40 26.32
N PHE A 25 -11.36 -39.39 25.41
CA PHE A 25 -10.87 -39.16 24.06
C PHE A 25 -11.84 -38.28 23.27
N ALA A 26 -13.13 -38.54 23.32
CA ALA A 26 -14.16 -37.73 22.65
C ALA A 26 -14.20 -36.27 23.20
N LEU A 27 -14.08 -36.12 24.54
CA LEU A 27 -13.98 -34.81 25.18
C LEU A 27 -12.70 -34.06 24.77
N ARG A 28 -11.60 -34.75 24.62
CA ARG A 28 -10.34 -34.17 24.17
C ARG A 28 -10.42 -33.71 22.71
N GLU A 29 -11.06 -34.48 21.83
CA GLU A 29 -11.29 -34.17 20.45
C GLU A 29 -12.24 -32.97 20.31
N ALA A 30 -13.33 -32.95 21.09
CA ALA A 30 -14.30 -31.84 21.11
C ALA A 30 -13.71 -30.51 21.65
N ARG A 31 -12.63 -30.59 22.43
CA ARG A 31 -11.90 -29.41 22.94
C ARG A 31 -10.80 -28.91 22.02
N LYS A 32 -10.53 -29.59 20.91
CA LYS A 32 -9.58 -29.07 19.93
C LYS A 32 -10.10 -27.73 19.40
N PRO A 33 -9.29 -26.66 19.44
CA PRO A 33 -9.71 -25.40 18.85
C PRO A 33 -9.97 -25.59 17.35
N ALA A 34 -11.03 -24.97 16.85
CA ALA A 34 -11.34 -24.99 15.43
C ALA A 34 -10.10 -24.55 14.60
N PRO A 35 -9.83 -25.20 13.48
CA PRO A 35 -8.71 -24.83 12.62
C PRO A 35 -8.83 -23.34 12.23
N ILE A 36 -7.72 -22.64 12.28
CA ILE A 36 -7.68 -21.22 11.93
C ILE A 36 -7.87 -21.12 10.41
N PRO A 37 -8.89 -20.37 9.91
CA PRO A 37 -9.05 -20.17 8.48
C PRO A 37 -7.84 -19.45 7.91
N ASP A 38 -7.15 -20.08 6.95
CA ASP A 38 -5.98 -19.52 6.26
C ASP A 38 -6.07 -19.79 4.75
N TYR A 39 -5.37 -19.01 3.94
CA TYR A 39 -5.26 -19.24 2.51
C TYR A 39 -4.26 -20.37 2.22
N LEU A 40 -4.46 -21.05 1.10
CA LEU A 40 -3.48 -21.96 0.54
C LEU A 40 -2.53 -21.17 -0.38
N ALA A 41 -1.29 -21.63 -0.53
CA ALA A 41 -0.32 -21.00 -1.41
C ALA A 41 -0.77 -20.95 -2.88
N SER A 42 -1.69 -21.85 -3.28
CA SER A 42 -2.30 -21.88 -4.62
C SER A 42 -3.37 -20.81 -4.86
N GLU A 43 -3.88 -20.16 -3.79
CA GLU A 43 -4.93 -19.12 -3.87
C GLU A 43 -4.35 -17.71 -4.07
N ARG A 44 -3.04 -17.60 -4.21
CA ARG A 44 -2.30 -16.34 -4.35
C ARG A 44 -2.83 -15.46 -5.48
N LEU A 45 -2.97 -14.16 -5.20
CA LEU A 45 -3.40 -13.13 -6.12
C LEU A 45 -2.33 -12.03 -6.30
N SER A 46 -2.64 -11.06 -7.16
CA SER A 46 -1.81 -9.86 -7.37
C SER A 46 -1.53 -9.11 -6.08
N GLU A 47 -0.42 -8.37 -6.07
CA GLU A 47 0.04 -7.58 -4.93
C GLU A 47 -0.93 -6.45 -4.56
N ALA A 48 -0.90 -6.06 -3.28
CA ALA A 48 -1.59 -4.89 -2.75
C ALA A 48 -0.60 -4.00 -1.99
N ILE A 49 -0.90 -2.72 -1.95
CA ILE A 49 -0.18 -1.77 -1.12
C ILE A 49 -0.83 -1.74 0.27
N VAL A 50 -0.02 -2.01 1.29
CA VAL A 50 -0.40 -2.00 2.70
C VAL A 50 0.43 -0.95 3.43
N VAL A 51 -0.23 0.00 4.09
CA VAL A 51 0.44 1.02 4.89
C VAL A 51 0.32 0.65 6.35
N ILE A 52 1.45 0.41 7.01
CA ILE A 52 1.53 0.15 8.46
C ILE A 52 1.87 1.48 9.14
N PRO A 53 0.94 2.05 9.94
CA PRO A 53 1.19 3.31 10.64
C PRO A 53 2.25 3.15 11.72
N GLU A 54 2.86 4.27 12.11
CA GLU A 54 3.79 4.30 13.22
C GLU A 54 3.06 3.94 14.54
N GLY A 55 3.68 3.10 15.36
CA GLY A 55 3.09 2.61 16.61
C GLY A 55 1.97 1.58 16.45
N ALA A 56 1.72 1.06 15.25
CA ALA A 56 0.69 0.03 15.03
C ALA A 56 0.96 -1.23 15.86
N THR A 57 -0.05 -1.70 16.56
CA THR A 57 0.00 -2.97 17.29
C THR A 57 -0.13 -4.17 16.36
N GLY A 58 0.26 -5.37 16.81
CA GLY A 58 0.11 -6.59 16.02
C GLY A 58 -1.33 -6.85 15.57
N ASP A 59 -2.33 -6.53 16.39
CA ASP A 59 -3.74 -6.67 16.04
C ASP A 59 -4.16 -5.67 14.95
N GLN A 60 -3.67 -4.44 15.00
CA GLN A 60 -3.93 -3.44 13.96
C GLN A 60 -3.30 -3.85 12.63
N ILE A 61 -2.06 -4.35 12.65
CA ILE A 61 -1.39 -4.88 11.44
C ILE A 61 -2.20 -6.06 10.87
N ALA A 62 -2.61 -7.01 11.71
CA ALA A 62 -3.40 -8.16 11.29
C ALA A 62 -4.75 -7.74 10.65
N LYS A 63 -5.41 -6.72 11.21
CA LYS A 63 -6.65 -6.16 10.68
C LYS A 63 -6.42 -5.48 9.33
N LEU A 64 -5.37 -4.66 9.20
CA LEU A 64 -5.00 -4.02 7.92
C LEU A 64 -4.75 -5.05 6.82
N LEU A 65 -4.04 -6.14 7.12
CA LEU A 65 -3.78 -7.21 6.16
C LEU A 65 -5.07 -7.96 5.77
N PHE A 66 -5.97 -8.17 6.73
CA PHE A 66 -7.28 -8.77 6.46
C PHE A 66 -8.15 -7.86 5.59
N ASP A 67 -8.25 -6.57 5.89
CA ASP A 67 -9.05 -5.60 5.13
C ASP A 67 -8.54 -5.47 3.68
N LYS A 68 -7.22 -5.58 3.47
CA LYS A 68 -6.56 -5.61 2.14
C LYS A 68 -6.61 -6.98 1.45
N LYS A 69 -7.27 -7.98 2.07
CA LYS A 69 -7.37 -9.36 1.55
C LYS A 69 -6.01 -10.02 1.34
N VAL A 70 -5.01 -9.66 2.13
CA VAL A 70 -3.71 -10.33 2.16
C VAL A 70 -3.85 -11.67 2.86
N VAL A 71 -4.47 -11.69 4.05
CA VAL A 71 -4.71 -12.90 4.85
C VAL A 71 -6.20 -13.20 4.95
N LYS A 72 -6.53 -14.48 5.14
CA LYS A 72 -7.91 -14.97 5.21
C LYS A 72 -8.58 -14.64 6.55
N SER A 73 -7.81 -14.49 7.61
CA SER A 73 -8.30 -14.09 8.93
C SER A 73 -7.23 -13.36 9.73
N VAL A 74 -7.66 -12.47 10.62
CA VAL A 74 -6.80 -11.79 11.61
C VAL A 74 -6.04 -12.84 12.46
N ARG A 75 -6.73 -13.93 12.84
CA ARG A 75 -6.15 -15.01 13.65
C ARG A 75 -5.01 -15.75 12.93
N ALA A 76 -5.08 -15.92 11.59
CA ALA A 76 -4.05 -16.59 10.81
C ALA A 76 -2.72 -15.82 10.88
N PHE A 77 -2.77 -14.51 10.65
CA PHE A 77 -1.60 -13.66 10.76
C PHE A 77 -1.06 -13.61 12.19
N PHE A 78 -1.95 -13.38 13.17
CA PHE A 78 -1.54 -13.26 14.58
C PHE A 78 -0.88 -14.55 15.10
N ALA A 79 -1.44 -15.71 14.79
CA ALA A 79 -0.86 -16.99 15.15
C ALA A 79 0.54 -17.18 14.53
N ALA A 80 0.69 -16.81 13.25
CA ALA A 80 1.98 -16.89 12.56
C ALA A 80 3.00 -15.91 13.14
N ALA A 81 2.58 -14.68 13.44
CA ALA A 81 3.43 -13.64 14.02
C ALA A 81 3.90 -13.99 15.44
N THR A 82 3.05 -14.66 16.23
CA THR A 82 3.40 -15.09 17.58
C THR A 82 4.48 -16.18 17.59
N VAL A 83 4.48 -17.06 16.58
CA VAL A 83 5.48 -18.15 16.46
C VAL A 83 6.80 -17.62 15.87
N ASN A 84 6.76 -16.54 15.08
CA ASN A 84 7.95 -15.99 14.44
C ASN A 84 8.60 -14.90 15.32
N GLU A 85 9.73 -15.20 15.93
CA GLU A 85 10.47 -14.29 16.80
C GLU A 85 10.86 -12.97 16.12
N ASN A 86 11.05 -12.99 14.79
CA ASN A 86 11.38 -11.79 14.01
C ASN A 86 10.17 -10.88 13.75
N SER A 87 8.95 -11.30 14.03
CA SER A 87 7.75 -10.48 13.81
C SER A 87 7.81 -9.12 14.51
N LYS A 88 8.54 -9.03 15.63
CA LYS A 88 8.81 -7.79 16.37
C LYS A 88 9.68 -6.77 15.60
N LYS A 89 10.34 -7.22 14.52
CA LYS A 89 11.16 -6.38 13.65
C LYS A 89 10.38 -5.77 12.48
N ILE A 90 9.09 -6.08 12.35
CA ILE A 90 8.22 -5.45 11.36
C ILE A 90 8.16 -3.95 11.68
N GLN A 91 8.55 -3.13 10.72
CA GLN A 91 8.63 -1.68 10.87
C GLN A 91 7.40 -1.00 10.28
N PRO A 92 7.03 0.20 10.77
CA PRO A 92 6.04 1.03 10.08
C PRO A 92 6.53 1.42 8.68
N GLY A 93 5.59 1.66 7.77
CA GLY A 93 5.89 2.04 6.39
C GLY A 93 4.92 1.44 5.37
N THR A 94 5.19 1.69 4.12
CA THR A 94 4.40 1.20 2.99
C THR A 94 5.02 -0.07 2.44
N TYR A 95 4.21 -1.12 2.29
CA TYR A 95 4.64 -2.43 1.83
C TYR A 95 3.87 -2.87 0.59
N ARG A 96 4.54 -3.59 -0.30
CA ARG A 96 3.95 -4.28 -1.43
C ARG A 96 3.86 -5.76 -1.09
N ILE A 97 2.64 -6.25 -0.82
CA ILE A 97 2.38 -7.59 -0.29
C ILE A 97 1.40 -8.32 -1.21
N GLU A 98 1.66 -9.58 -1.49
CA GLU A 98 0.75 -10.43 -2.24
C GLU A 98 -0.55 -10.66 -1.46
N ARG A 99 -1.65 -10.78 -2.18
CA ARG A 99 -2.97 -11.08 -1.59
C ARG A 99 -3.23 -12.58 -1.61
N HIS A 100 -4.13 -13.02 -0.73
CA HIS A 100 -4.55 -14.43 -0.58
C HIS A 100 -3.37 -15.34 -0.29
N ILE A 101 -2.52 -14.96 0.65
CA ILE A 101 -1.38 -15.74 1.10
C ILE A 101 -1.58 -16.27 2.53
N PRO A 102 -0.92 -17.37 2.89
CA PRO A 102 -0.91 -17.86 4.27
C PRO A 102 -0.38 -16.82 5.25
N GLY A 103 -0.93 -16.80 6.47
CA GLY A 103 -0.48 -15.87 7.51
C GLY A 103 1.02 -15.92 7.77
N LYS A 104 1.64 -17.12 7.71
CA LYS A 104 3.09 -17.28 7.82
C LYS A 104 3.85 -16.54 6.71
N GLU A 105 3.36 -16.61 5.50
CA GLU A 105 3.99 -15.96 4.35
C GLU A 105 3.84 -14.44 4.42
N ALA A 106 2.67 -13.95 4.89
CA ALA A 106 2.47 -12.53 5.13
C ALA A 106 3.48 -11.95 6.14
N VAL A 107 3.80 -12.69 7.22
CA VAL A 107 4.86 -12.29 8.16
C VAL A 107 6.22 -12.23 7.48
N LEU A 108 6.57 -13.23 6.66
CA LEU A 108 7.85 -13.26 5.95
C LEU A 108 7.97 -12.11 4.98
N GLN A 109 6.93 -11.83 4.17
CA GLN A 109 6.93 -10.74 3.22
C GLN A 109 7.05 -9.36 3.89
N LEU A 110 6.48 -9.16 5.08
CA LEU A 110 6.66 -7.93 5.87
C LEU A 110 8.08 -7.77 6.44
N LEU A 111 8.86 -8.84 6.51
CA LEU A 111 10.25 -8.81 6.96
C LEU A 111 11.23 -8.64 5.80
N GLU A 112 10.79 -8.82 4.56
CA GLU A 112 11.60 -8.60 3.36
C GLU A 112 11.80 -7.10 3.10
N LYS A 113 13.06 -6.67 3.08
CA LYS A 113 13.41 -5.25 2.92
C LYS A 113 12.94 -4.67 1.58
N ASP A 114 13.00 -5.47 0.51
CA ASP A 114 12.67 -5.05 -0.85
C ASP A 114 11.15 -4.85 -1.05
N ARG A 115 10.33 -5.37 -0.14
CA ARG A 115 8.88 -5.16 -0.15
C ARG A 115 8.44 -3.89 0.58
N ARG A 116 9.32 -3.29 1.39
CA ARG A 116 9.07 -1.99 2.02
C ARG A 116 9.42 -0.89 1.03
N LEU A 117 8.40 -0.20 0.53
CA LEU A 117 8.54 0.85 -0.46
C LEU A 117 9.05 2.15 0.17
N MET A 118 9.85 2.90 -0.58
CA MET A 118 10.11 4.30 -0.31
C MET A 118 8.93 5.12 -0.83
N VAL A 119 8.59 6.20 -0.13
CA VAL A 119 7.46 7.05 -0.48
C VAL A 119 7.98 8.43 -0.85
N LEU A 120 7.75 8.83 -2.08
CA LEU A 120 7.97 10.20 -2.55
C LEU A 120 6.61 10.91 -2.60
N LEU A 121 6.44 11.93 -1.78
CA LEU A 121 5.25 12.77 -1.79
C LEU A 121 5.56 14.07 -2.52
N ILE A 122 4.85 14.33 -3.60
CA ILE A 122 4.86 15.62 -4.28
C ILE A 122 3.59 16.36 -3.90
N ARG A 123 3.73 17.52 -3.29
CA ARG A 123 2.62 18.35 -2.85
C ARG A 123 2.21 19.34 -3.94
N GLU A 124 1.00 19.79 -3.87
CA GLU A 124 0.53 20.87 -4.76
C GLU A 124 1.34 22.15 -4.53
N GLY A 125 1.78 22.79 -5.62
CA GLY A 125 2.60 24.00 -5.55
C GLY A 125 4.05 23.81 -5.12
N GLU A 126 4.49 22.56 -4.90
CA GLU A 126 5.87 22.22 -4.53
C GLU A 126 6.86 22.58 -5.63
N ARG A 127 7.95 23.23 -5.26
CA ARG A 127 9.01 23.66 -6.18
C ARG A 127 10.05 22.57 -6.40
N GLY A 128 10.75 22.64 -7.55
CA GLY A 128 11.79 21.67 -7.88
C GLY A 128 12.87 21.49 -6.80
N TYR A 129 13.26 22.56 -6.10
CA TYR A 129 14.25 22.48 -5.02
C TYR A 129 13.72 21.73 -3.78
N GLU A 130 12.41 21.86 -3.47
CA GLU A 130 11.79 21.11 -2.36
C GLU A 130 11.72 19.61 -2.68
N LEU A 131 11.40 19.27 -3.94
CA LEU A 131 11.46 17.90 -4.42
C LEU A 131 12.89 17.34 -4.38
N ALA A 132 13.90 18.17 -4.68
CA ALA A 132 15.29 17.76 -4.59
C ALA A 132 15.66 17.34 -3.15
N ASP A 133 15.18 18.07 -2.14
CA ASP A 133 15.39 17.74 -0.73
C ASP A 133 14.70 16.41 -0.35
N GLU A 134 13.49 16.15 -0.87
CA GLU A 134 12.81 14.87 -0.64
C GLU A 134 13.55 13.70 -1.30
N LEU A 135 14.08 13.88 -2.52
CA LEU A 135 14.90 12.86 -3.18
C LEU A 135 16.21 12.59 -2.43
N GLU A 136 16.85 13.61 -1.85
CA GLU A 136 18.03 13.43 -1.00
C GLU A 136 17.71 12.62 0.26
N LYS A 137 16.58 12.85 0.92
CA LYS A 137 16.09 12.04 2.05
C LYS A 137 15.84 10.57 1.67
N LEU A 138 15.51 10.30 0.42
CA LEU A 138 15.37 8.96 -0.14
C LEU A 138 16.71 8.34 -0.59
N ASN A 139 17.84 8.95 -0.22
CA ASN A 139 19.21 8.52 -0.49
C ASN A 139 19.63 8.54 -1.97
N TYR A 140 19.02 9.38 -2.80
CA TYR A 140 19.57 9.66 -4.12
C TYR A 140 20.78 10.62 -4.01
N SER A 141 21.82 10.39 -4.83
CA SER A 141 23.00 11.25 -4.82
C SER A 141 22.70 12.63 -5.40
N LYS A 142 23.44 13.63 -4.97
CA LYS A 142 23.30 15.03 -5.48
C LYS A 142 23.52 15.11 -6.99
N GLU A 143 24.41 14.29 -7.52
CA GLU A 143 24.69 14.20 -8.95
C GLU A 143 23.46 13.66 -9.71
N ALA A 144 22.84 12.57 -9.21
CA ALA A 144 21.63 12.01 -9.78
C ALA A 144 20.46 13.02 -9.74
N ILE A 145 20.29 13.71 -8.61
CA ILE A 145 19.25 14.74 -8.44
C ILE A 145 19.48 15.91 -9.41
N LYS A 146 20.72 16.35 -9.56
CA LYS A 146 21.07 17.41 -10.51
C LYS A 146 20.75 16.99 -11.94
N GLU A 147 21.04 15.74 -12.30
CA GLU A 147 20.71 15.21 -13.63
C GLU A 147 19.21 15.06 -13.85
N PHE A 148 18.46 14.65 -12.84
CA PHE A 148 16.99 14.56 -12.84
C PHE A 148 16.33 15.87 -13.28
N PHE A 149 16.83 17.04 -12.86
CA PHE A 149 16.29 18.34 -13.22
C PHE A 149 16.93 18.95 -14.48
N ARG A 150 18.18 18.65 -14.80
CA ARG A 150 18.93 19.23 -15.89
C ARG A 150 18.41 18.81 -17.29
N GLU A 151 18.04 17.56 -17.41
CA GLU A 151 17.58 17.02 -18.68
C GLU A 151 16.18 17.56 -19.01
N LYS A 152 16.04 18.11 -20.21
CA LYS A 152 14.73 18.43 -20.76
C LYS A 152 13.92 17.16 -21.00
N VAL A 153 12.62 17.29 -20.99
CA VAL A 153 11.68 16.21 -21.24
C VAL A 153 10.82 16.54 -22.45
N LEU A 154 10.71 15.58 -23.37
CA LEU A 154 9.77 15.66 -24.48
C LEU A 154 8.41 15.08 -24.02
N ILE A 155 7.41 15.94 -23.90
CA ILE A 155 6.08 15.54 -23.45
C ILE A 155 5.11 15.67 -24.64
N THR A 156 4.38 14.59 -24.90
CA THR A 156 3.43 14.53 -26.01
C THR A 156 2.43 15.70 -25.94
N ASN A 157 2.28 16.42 -27.02
CA ASN A 157 1.47 17.64 -27.19
C ASN A 157 1.98 18.91 -26.50
N PHE A 158 3.00 18.85 -25.64
CA PHE A 158 3.57 20.04 -24.98
C PHE A 158 4.89 20.47 -25.61
N GLY A 159 5.66 19.53 -26.18
CA GLY A 159 6.99 19.79 -26.72
C GLY A 159 8.10 19.46 -25.72
N GLU A 160 9.29 20.04 -25.96
CA GLU A 160 10.47 19.85 -25.11
C GLU A 160 10.58 20.97 -24.09
N HIS A 161 10.53 20.62 -22.81
CA HIS A 161 10.57 21.55 -21.70
C HIS A 161 11.43 21.07 -20.55
N GLU A 162 11.73 21.94 -19.61
CA GLU A 162 12.26 21.57 -18.31
C GLU A 162 11.19 20.78 -17.52
N LEU A 163 11.63 20.00 -16.54
CA LEU A 163 10.74 19.08 -15.81
C LEU A 163 9.76 19.82 -14.88
N GLU A 164 10.11 21.03 -14.42
CA GLU A 164 9.25 21.81 -13.53
C GLU A 164 7.93 22.19 -14.23
N GLY A 165 6.82 22.01 -13.52
CA GLY A 165 5.47 22.17 -14.05
C GLY A 165 4.84 20.89 -14.61
N PHE A 166 5.63 19.84 -14.85
CA PHE A 166 5.16 18.55 -15.37
C PHE A 166 5.18 17.43 -14.31
N LEU A 167 5.33 17.81 -13.05
CA LEU A 167 5.32 16.88 -11.91
C LEU A 167 3.93 16.92 -11.25
N TYR A 168 3.13 15.88 -11.47
CA TYR A 168 1.79 15.83 -10.90
C TYR A 168 1.84 15.56 -9.38
N PRO A 169 1.13 16.37 -8.57
CA PRO A 169 1.06 16.17 -7.12
C PRO A 169 0.40 14.84 -6.78
N ALA A 170 1.15 13.94 -6.15
CA ALA A 170 0.68 12.62 -5.74
C ALA A 170 1.68 11.94 -4.79
N THR A 171 1.25 10.84 -4.21
CA THR A 171 2.12 9.93 -3.46
C THR A 171 2.64 8.84 -4.38
N TYR A 172 3.95 8.78 -4.56
CA TYR A 172 4.62 7.80 -5.41
C TYR A 172 5.32 6.74 -4.56
N ASN A 173 4.96 5.49 -4.76
CA ASN A 173 5.60 4.36 -4.09
C ASN A 173 6.80 3.90 -4.93
N LEU A 174 8.00 4.06 -4.40
CA LEU A 174 9.25 3.72 -5.06
C LEU A 174 9.81 2.41 -4.51
N THR A 175 10.43 1.61 -5.38
CA THR A 175 11.13 0.40 -4.95
C THR A 175 12.51 0.78 -4.40
N PRO A 176 12.99 0.19 -3.28
CA PRO A 176 14.34 0.40 -2.81
C PRO A 176 15.38 0.16 -3.92
N GLY A 177 16.30 1.10 -4.12
CA GLY A 177 17.30 1.02 -5.17
C GLY A 177 16.80 1.33 -6.59
N GLU A 178 15.57 1.80 -6.75
CA GLU A 178 15.05 2.26 -8.04
C GLU A 178 15.90 3.40 -8.61
N SER A 179 16.24 3.34 -9.91
CA SER A 179 17.04 4.38 -10.55
C SER A 179 16.29 5.71 -10.63
N ILE A 180 17.00 6.83 -10.49
CA ILE A 180 16.40 8.16 -10.57
C ILE A 180 15.72 8.42 -11.93
N SER A 181 16.23 7.83 -13.00
CA SER A 181 15.64 7.90 -14.33
C SER A 181 14.29 7.16 -14.42
N SER A 182 14.16 6.02 -13.72
CA SER A 182 12.88 5.31 -13.60
C SER A 182 11.86 6.12 -12.81
N VAL A 183 12.28 6.73 -11.69
CA VAL A 183 11.43 7.65 -10.92
C VAL A 183 10.95 8.80 -11.81
N ARG A 184 11.87 9.47 -12.51
CA ARG A 184 11.57 10.56 -13.42
C ARG A 184 10.54 10.17 -14.48
N LYS A 185 10.76 9.02 -15.13
CA LYS A 185 9.81 8.49 -16.10
C LYS A 185 8.42 8.29 -15.49
N ARG A 186 8.32 7.70 -14.32
CA ARG A 186 7.04 7.47 -13.62
C ARG A 186 6.29 8.77 -13.31
N LEU A 187 6.99 9.83 -12.93
CA LEU A 187 6.37 11.13 -12.67
C LEU A 187 5.80 11.74 -13.94
N ILE A 188 6.55 11.65 -15.04
CA ILE A 188 6.12 12.13 -16.37
C ILE A 188 4.93 11.29 -16.90
N ASP A 189 5.00 9.97 -16.78
CA ASP A 189 3.92 9.08 -17.19
C ASP A 189 2.62 9.41 -16.43
N LYS A 190 2.72 9.69 -15.11
CA LYS A 190 1.55 10.08 -14.30
C LYS A 190 0.96 11.44 -14.73
N PHE A 191 1.79 12.41 -15.05
CA PHE A 191 1.32 13.66 -15.62
C PHE A 191 0.58 13.42 -16.95
N ALA A 192 1.15 12.64 -17.86
CA ALA A 192 0.54 12.31 -19.14
C ALA A 192 -0.80 11.58 -18.99
N GLU A 193 -0.89 10.65 -18.03
CA GLU A 193 -2.14 9.95 -17.68
C GLU A 193 -3.25 10.94 -17.27
N ILE A 194 -2.95 11.84 -16.34
CA ILE A 194 -3.92 12.83 -15.86
C ILE A 194 -4.34 13.81 -16.96
N VAL A 195 -3.40 14.27 -17.79
CA VAL A 195 -3.70 15.12 -18.96
C VAL A 195 -4.68 14.43 -19.91
N ALA A 196 -4.51 13.10 -20.11
CA ALA A 196 -5.41 12.31 -20.95
C ALA A 196 -6.79 12.10 -20.29
N GLU A 197 -6.83 11.75 -19.00
CA GLU A 197 -8.08 11.58 -18.24
C GLU A 197 -8.95 12.84 -18.24
N LEU A 198 -8.33 14.01 -18.16
CA LEU A 198 -9.01 15.31 -18.15
C LEU A 198 -9.38 15.82 -19.55
N ASN A 199 -8.99 15.11 -20.63
CA ASN A 199 -9.08 15.61 -22.00
C ASN A 199 -8.47 17.01 -22.18
N PHE A 200 -7.47 17.33 -21.33
CA PHE A 200 -6.90 18.68 -21.18
C PHE A 200 -6.47 19.29 -22.53
N VAL A 201 -5.79 18.53 -23.37
CA VAL A 201 -5.28 18.99 -24.67
C VAL A 201 -6.41 19.45 -25.59
N THR A 202 -7.53 18.74 -25.60
CA THR A 202 -8.69 19.06 -26.43
C THR A 202 -9.39 20.32 -25.92
N GLU A 203 -9.67 20.37 -24.62
CA GLU A 203 -10.32 21.50 -23.97
C GLU A 203 -9.54 22.83 -24.13
N ILE A 204 -8.20 22.75 -24.03
CA ILE A 204 -7.33 23.93 -24.22
C ILE A 204 -7.29 24.39 -25.67
N LYS A 205 -7.24 23.46 -26.64
CA LYS A 205 -7.27 23.80 -28.08
C LYS A 205 -8.59 24.51 -28.49
N GLU A 206 -9.71 24.11 -27.90
CA GLU A 206 -11.00 24.80 -28.12
C GLU A 206 -10.99 26.26 -27.66
N LYS A 207 -10.08 26.64 -26.75
CA LYS A 207 -9.85 28.01 -26.30
C LYS A 207 -8.82 28.77 -27.17
N ASN A 208 -8.35 28.19 -28.28
CA ASN A 208 -7.28 28.69 -29.13
C ASN A 208 -5.94 28.89 -28.39
N LEU A 209 -5.65 28.03 -27.39
CA LEU A 209 -4.41 28.03 -26.65
C LEU A 209 -3.61 26.74 -26.94
N THR A 210 -2.30 26.83 -26.83
CA THR A 210 -1.43 25.64 -26.81
C THR A 210 -1.58 24.92 -25.46
N PRO A 211 -1.37 23.62 -25.42
CA PRO A 211 -1.39 22.88 -24.14
C PRO A 211 -0.43 23.45 -23.09
N TYR A 212 0.72 23.97 -23.51
CA TYR A 212 1.69 24.57 -22.59
C TYR A 212 1.19 25.89 -22.00
N GLU A 213 0.59 26.78 -22.83
CA GLU A 213 -0.06 28.02 -22.34
C GLU A 213 -1.19 27.69 -21.35
N GLY A 214 -1.99 26.65 -21.66
CA GLY A 214 -3.02 26.18 -20.75
C GLY A 214 -2.45 25.71 -19.41
N LEU A 215 -1.31 25.02 -19.40
CA LEU A 215 -0.63 24.60 -18.19
C LEU A 215 -0.11 25.78 -17.37
N ILE A 216 0.45 26.80 -18.03
CA ILE A 216 0.88 28.06 -17.37
C ILE A 216 -0.31 28.76 -16.70
N ILE A 217 -1.42 28.87 -17.39
CA ILE A 217 -2.65 29.49 -16.83
C ILE A 217 -3.12 28.64 -15.62
N ALA A 218 -3.11 27.32 -15.73
CA ALA A 218 -3.47 26.43 -14.64
C ALA A 218 -2.63 26.67 -13.38
N SER A 219 -1.32 26.83 -13.56
CA SER A 219 -0.39 27.07 -12.44
C SER A 219 -0.62 28.45 -11.78
N ILE A 220 -0.93 29.45 -12.55
CA ILE A 220 -1.26 30.80 -12.03
C ILE A 220 -2.57 30.75 -11.22
N VAL A 221 -3.61 30.13 -11.79
CA VAL A 221 -4.91 29.98 -11.11
C VAL A 221 -4.78 29.22 -9.80
N GLN A 222 -3.96 28.16 -9.79
CA GLN A 222 -3.66 27.41 -8.58
C GLN A 222 -2.97 28.30 -7.53
N GLY A 223 -1.96 29.07 -7.92
CA GLY A 223 -1.23 29.96 -7.02
C GLY A 223 -2.11 31.07 -6.42
N GLU A 224 -3.05 31.63 -7.19
CA GLU A 224 -4.00 32.62 -6.68
C GLU A 224 -5.09 31.97 -5.80
N GLY A 225 -5.52 30.76 -6.12
CA GLY A 225 -6.46 29.98 -5.29
C GLY A 225 -5.93 29.78 -3.88
N TYR A 226 -4.67 29.45 -3.71
CA TYR A 226 -4.04 29.31 -2.39
C TYR A 226 -4.06 30.60 -1.57
N ARG A 227 -3.84 31.74 -2.20
CA ARG A 227 -3.88 33.05 -1.50
C ARG A 227 -5.28 33.46 -1.02
N SER A 228 -6.32 33.06 -1.75
CA SER A 228 -7.71 33.37 -1.37
C SER A 228 -8.25 32.48 -0.26
N GLU A 229 -7.67 31.29 -0.01
CA GLU A 229 -8.15 30.29 0.93
C GLU A 229 -7.51 30.34 2.30
N GLU A 230 -6.46 31.11 2.52
CA GLU A 230 -6.04 31.46 3.89
C GLU A 230 -7.20 32.04 4.73
N HIS A 231 -8.33 32.36 4.09
CA HIS A 231 -9.54 32.88 4.73
C HIS A 231 -10.73 31.91 4.80
N THR A 232 -10.69 30.73 4.16
CA THR A 232 -11.79 29.74 4.22
C THR A 232 -11.27 28.31 4.15
N SER A 233 -11.04 27.73 5.30
CA SER A 233 -10.70 26.31 5.45
C SER A 233 -11.90 25.40 5.11
N GLU A 234 -11.72 24.39 4.27
CA GLU A 234 -12.32 23.04 4.29
C GLU A 234 -12.68 22.35 2.97
N LEU A 235 -12.37 22.85 1.78
CA LEU A 235 -12.83 22.17 0.55
C LEU A 235 -11.82 22.09 -0.59
N GLN A 236 -10.56 21.66 -0.34
CA GLN A 236 -9.70 21.45 -1.50
C GLN A 236 -8.58 20.46 -1.32
N SER A 237 -8.67 19.33 -1.92
CA SER A 237 -7.53 18.44 -2.10
C SER A 237 -7.55 17.64 -3.42
N ARG A 238 -8.19 18.18 -4.49
CA ARG A 238 -8.29 17.42 -5.75
C ARG A 238 -8.10 18.18 -7.07
N PHE A 239 -7.75 19.49 -7.10
CA PHE A 239 -8.15 20.28 -8.28
C PHE A 239 -7.15 21.25 -8.92
N GLY A 240 -5.85 21.14 -8.81
CA GLY A 240 -4.97 22.07 -9.53
C GLY A 240 -5.29 22.15 -11.04
N ILE A 241 -5.08 21.09 -11.80
CA ILE A 241 -5.37 21.03 -13.25
C ILE A 241 -6.88 20.99 -13.52
N SER A 242 -7.65 20.27 -12.71
CA SER A 242 -9.12 20.18 -12.87
C SER A 242 -9.82 21.51 -12.63
N TYR A 243 -9.36 22.31 -11.64
CA TYR A 243 -9.91 23.63 -11.35
C TYR A 243 -9.59 24.63 -12.45
N ALA A 244 -8.40 24.59 -13.02
CA ALA A 244 -8.03 25.43 -14.16
C ALA A 244 -8.87 25.13 -15.40
N VAL A 245 -9.12 23.86 -15.70
CA VAL A 245 -10.05 23.46 -16.78
C VAL A 245 -11.47 23.94 -16.49
N PHE A 246 -11.91 23.89 -15.24
CA PHE A 246 -13.23 24.41 -14.83
C PHE A 246 -13.33 25.94 -14.97
N CYS A 247 -12.30 26.69 -14.56
CA CYS A 247 -12.26 28.14 -14.72
C CYS A 247 -12.21 28.59 -16.19
N LEU A 248 -11.58 27.79 -17.06
CA LEU A 248 -11.55 28.05 -18.50
C LEU A 248 -12.86 27.70 -19.22
N LYS A 249 -13.78 26.96 -18.56
CA LYS A 249 -15.13 26.66 -19.10
C LYS A 249 -16.17 27.73 -18.89
N LYS A 250 -15.86 28.76 -18.13
CA LYS A 250 -16.69 29.99 -18.01
C LYS A 250 -16.21 31.07 -18.95
#